data_f1a5ff8b6b97b6b5b382de380bf06503
#
_entry.id   f1a5ff8b6b97b6b5b382de380bf06503
#
_cell.length_a   1.000
_cell.length_b   1.000
_cell.length_c   1.000
_cell.angle_alpha   90.00
_cell.angle_beta   90.00
_cell.angle_gamma   90.00
#
_symmetry.space_group_name_H-M   'P 1'
#
loop_
_entity.id
_entity.type
_entity.pdbx_description
1 polymer ?
#
loop_
_entity_poly.entity_id
_entity_poly.type
_entity_poly.pdbx_seq_one_letter_code
_entity_poly.pdbx_strand_id
1 'polypeptide(L)'
;MPNPDSRLQRFVLAHGFTQTAQSWAKFEALLREQIPDADPVPIDLPGHGNATTAVGDLWSSADYLVEHGQQAVYVGYSLGGRVSLHAALAHPEQVDALVLIGATAGLDSAEDRRARRESDEQLATRLEAIGLETFVDEWLTNPLFDGLTDQTDQREDRLRNSATALAASLRSNGTGTQEPLWDRLGEVEVPVLVLVGEQDHRFRALGERLVEALPDATYKVISEAGHSVHLEQPTYTADAIADWYRLSPQLQAR
;
A
#
# COMPACT_ATOMS: atom_id res chain seq x y z
N MET A 1 3.20 9.07 31.17
CA MET A 1 3.63 10.33 30.55
C MET A 1 4.63 9.98 29.48
N PRO A 2 4.43 10.37 28.22
CA PRO A 2 5.46 10.14 27.20
C PRO A 2 6.76 10.82 27.65
N ASN A 3 7.88 10.18 27.34
CA ASN A 3 9.20 10.74 27.60
C ASN A 3 9.35 12.00 26.72
N PRO A 4 9.62 13.20 27.28
CA PRO A 4 9.75 14.43 26.50
C PRO A 4 10.91 14.43 25.49
N ASP A 5 11.79 13.43 25.55
CA ASP A 5 12.93 13.25 24.64
C ASP A 5 12.69 12.12 23.62
N SER A 6 11.50 11.48 23.57
CA SER A 6 11.23 10.45 22.56
C SER A 6 11.05 11.12 21.19
N ARG A 7 11.92 10.78 20.27
CA ARG A 7 11.78 11.19 18.86
C ARG A 7 10.59 10.47 18.29
N LEU A 8 9.65 11.24 17.69
CA LEU A 8 8.49 10.65 17.01
C LEU A 8 8.97 9.71 15.89
N GLN A 9 8.42 8.50 15.86
CA GLN A 9 8.67 7.56 14.76
C GLN A 9 7.70 7.85 13.63
N ARG A 10 8.23 8.21 12.47
CA ARG A 10 7.42 8.47 11.27
C ARG A 10 6.91 7.17 10.67
N PHE A 11 5.62 7.18 10.31
CA PHE A 11 4.95 6.13 9.56
C PHE A 11 4.37 6.70 8.27
N VAL A 12 5.01 6.45 7.15
CA VAL A 12 4.51 6.85 5.83
C VAL A 12 3.38 5.90 5.43
N LEU A 13 2.22 6.46 5.08
CA LEU A 13 1.03 5.69 4.72
C LEU A 13 0.74 5.86 3.22
N ALA A 14 0.97 4.80 2.44
CA ALA A 14 0.81 4.76 0.99
C ALA A 14 -0.44 3.96 0.61
N HIS A 15 -1.42 4.65 0.02
CA HIS A 15 -2.76 4.12 -0.29
C HIS A 15 -2.80 3.20 -1.52
N GLY A 16 -3.95 2.52 -1.73
CA GLY A 16 -4.25 1.71 -2.91
C GLY A 16 -4.75 2.54 -4.11
N PHE A 17 -4.88 1.88 -5.27
CA PHE A 17 -5.45 2.50 -6.46
C PHE A 17 -6.86 3.03 -6.19
N THR A 18 -7.21 4.17 -6.77
CA THR A 18 -8.41 4.99 -6.57
C THR A 18 -8.54 5.73 -5.22
N GLN A 19 -7.80 5.35 -4.19
CA GLN A 19 -7.78 6.05 -2.91
C GLN A 19 -6.89 7.30 -2.96
N THR A 20 -6.91 8.10 -1.89
CA THR A 20 -5.99 9.22 -1.64
C THR A 20 -5.37 9.11 -0.25
N ALA A 21 -4.52 10.06 0.14
CA ALA A 21 -3.98 10.17 1.49
C ALA A 21 -5.09 10.22 2.57
N GLN A 22 -6.27 10.77 2.23
CA GLN A 22 -7.41 10.87 3.15
C GLN A 22 -8.01 9.51 3.53
N SER A 23 -7.76 8.47 2.73
CA SER A 23 -8.22 7.10 3.04
C SER A 23 -7.69 6.59 4.38
N TRP A 24 -6.58 7.11 4.83
CA TRP A 24 -5.93 6.72 6.08
C TRP A 24 -6.43 7.45 7.34
N ALA A 25 -7.28 8.49 7.21
CA ALA A 25 -7.64 9.39 8.33
C ALA A 25 -8.12 8.66 9.59
N LYS A 26 -8.98 7.65 9.45
CA LYS A 26 -9.44 6.81 10.57
C LYS A 26 -8.31 5.94 11.12
N PHE A 27 -7.49 5.39 10.25
CA PHE A 27 -6.39 4.50 10.61
C PHE A 27 -5.24 5.24 11.32
N GLU A 28 -4.97 6.49 10.93
CA GLU A 28 -3.99 7.35 11.60
C GLU A 28 -4.31 7.54 13.09
N ALA A 29 -5.58 7.76 13.42
CA ALA A 29 -6.02 7.92 14.81
C ALA A 29 -5.77 6.64 15.62
N LEU A 30 -6.10 5.47 15.06
CA LEU A 30 -5.87 4.17 15.68
C LEU A 30 -4.37 3.89 15.83
N LEU A 31 -3.56 4.23 14.84
CA LEU A 31 -2.12 4.01 14.92
C LEU A 31 -1.47 4.84 16.03
N ARG A 32 -1.89 6.12 16.19
CA ARG A 32 -1.45 6.98 17.32
C ARG A 32 -1.93 6.48 18.68
N GLU A 33 -3.11 5.88 18.73
CA GLU A 33 -3.62 5.25 19.97
C GLU A 33 -2.77 4.06 20.37
N GLN A 34 -2.41 3.21 19.40
CA GLN A 34 -1.63 2.00 19.65
C GLN A 34 -0.14 2.27 19.80
N ILE A 35 0.41 3.24 19.09
CA ILE A 35 1.83 3.63 19.14
C ILE A 35 1.86 5.14 19.49
N PRO A 36 1.99 5.51 20.78
CA PRO A 36 1.87 6.91 21.21
C PRO A 36 2.92 7.86 20.57
N ASP A 37 4.06 7.34 20.18
CA ASP A 37 5.14 8.10 19.52
C ASP A 37 5.05 8.02 17.98
N ALA A 38 3.98 7.47 17.40
CA ALA A 38 3.80 7.44 15.96
C ALA A 38 3.46 8.83 15.40
N ASP A 39 4.14 9.19 14.31
CA ASP A 39 3.86 10.33 13.43
C ASP A 39 3.39 9.81 12.05
N PRO A 40 2.10 9.48 11.88
CA PRO A 40 1.58 9.04 10.60
C PRO A 40 1.60 10.17 9.57
N VAL A 41 2.15 9.89 8.40
CA VAL A 41 2.30 10.79 7.26
C VAL A 41 1.66 10.15 6.03
N PRO A 42 0.35 10.35 5.82
CA PRO A 42 -0.32 9.86 4.62
C PRO A 42 0.11 10.69 3.40
N ILE A 43 0.42 10.01 2.29
CA ILE A 43 0.92 10.63 1.07
C ILE A 43 0.03 10.24 -0.11
N ASP A 44 -0.38 11.25 -0.90
CA ASP A 44 -1.01 11.02 -2.20
C ASP A 44 0.04 10.46 -3.17
N LEU A 45 -0.18 9.25 -3.67
CA LEU A 45 0.72 8.65 -4.66
C LEU A 45 0.58 9.32 -6.03
N PRO A 46 1.62 9.31 -6.88
CA PRO A 46 1.56 9.85 -8.24
C PRO A 46 0.34 9.39 -9.02
N GLY A 47 -0.39 10.34 -9.60
CA GLY A 47 -1.67 10.11 -10.29
C GLY A 47 -2.91 10.11 -9.39
N HIS A 48 -2.77 10.38 -8.08
CA HIS A 48 -3.88 10.38 -7.12
C HIS A 48 -3.94 11.68 -6.32
N GLY A 49 -5.13 12.01 -5.82
CA GLY A 49 -5.37 13.15 -4.94
C GLY A 49 -4.77 14.45 -5.48
N ASN A 50 -3.85 15.05 -4.73
CA ASN A 50 -3.15 16.26 -5.12
C ASN A 50 -1.89 16.01 -5.97
N ALA A 51 -1.40 14.76 -6.07
CA ALA A 51 -0.21 14.38 -6.83
C ALA A 51 -0.53 14.03 -8.30
N THR A 52 -1.33 14.85 -8.99
CA THR A 52 -1.87 14.56 -10.33
C THR A 52 -0.84 14.63 -11.46
N THR A 53 0.27 15.32 -11.28
CA THR A 53 1.27 15.61 -12.33
C THR A 53 2.53 14.75 -12.26
N ALA A 54 2.76 14.05 -11.16
CA ALA A 54 3.98 13.28 -10.92
C ALA A 54 3.86 11.82 -11.39
N VAL A 55 3.21 11.57 -12.54
CA VAL A 55 2.96 10.20 -13.01
C VAL A 55 4.19 9.67 -13.75
N GLY A 56 4.85 8.67 -13.16
CA GLY A 56 5.95 7.90 -13.73
C GLY A 56 5.71 6.41 -13.50
N ASP A 57 6.74 5.60 -13.63
CA ASP A 57 6.71 4.18 -13.29
C ASP A 57 6.76 3.95 -11.76
N LEU A 58 6.80 2.69 -11.33
CA LEU A 58 6.86 2.36 -9.91
C LEU A 58 8.16 2.82 -9.23
N TRP A 59 9.28 2.88 -9.96
CA TRP A 59 10.55 3.42 -9.43
C TRP A 59 10.45 4.92 -9.19
N SER A 60 9.94 5.68 -10.17
CA SER A 60 9.68 7.12 -10.02
C SER A 60 8.65 7.40 -8.91
N SER A 61 7.67 6.51 -8.75
CA SER A 61 6.68 6.62 -7.66
C SER A 61 7.32 6.33 -6.30
N ALA A 62 8.31 5.45 -6.24
CA ALA A 62 9.10 5.18 -5.03
C ALA A 62 9.98 6.37 -4.67
N ASP A 63 10.67 6.99 -5.65
CA ASP A 63 11.44 8.22 -5.46
C ASP A 63 10.56 9.33 -4.88
N TYR A 64 9.37 9.54 -5.49
CA TYR A 64 8.39 10.51 -4.99
C TYR A 64 7.94 10.21 -3.55
N LEU A 65 7.64 8.94 -3.26
CA LEU A 65 7.19 8.54 -1.92
C LEU A 65 8.27 8.81 -0.88
N VAL A 66 9.53 8.51 -1.18
CA VAL A 66 10.68 8.75 -0.28
C VAL A 66 10.99 10.23 -0.13
N GLU A 67 10.94 11.02 -1.20
CA GLU A 67 11.14 12.48 -1.14
C GLU A 67 10.17 13.14 -0.15
N HIS A 68 8.91 12.70 -0.11
CA HIS A 68 7.88 13.28 0.76
C HIS A 68 7.80 12.60 2.13
N GLY A 69 8.11 11.29 2.16
CA GLY A 69 8.05 10.48 3.38
C GLY A 69 9.30 10.58 4.25
N GLN A 70 10.47 10.77 3.64
CA GLN A 70 11.76 10.76 4.30
C GLN A 70 12.03 9.43 5.03
N GLN A 71 12.96 9.42 5.99
CA GLN A 71 13.27 8.22 6.78
C GLN A 71 12.09 7.84 7.68
N ALA A 72 11.54 6.61 7.50
CA ALA A 72 10.31 6.18 8.16
C ALA A 72 10.09 4.66 8.12
N VAL A 73 9.10 4.20 8.87
CA VAL A 73 8.39 2.94 8.61
C VAL A 73 7.38 3.18 7.47
N TYR A 74 7.46 2.41 6.40
CA TYR A 74 6.57 2.55 5.24
C TYR A 74 5.44 1.51 5.30
N VAL A 75 4.21 1.99 5.40
CA VAL A 75 2.99 1.19 5.42
C VAL A 75 2.27 1.36 4.09
N GLY A 76 2.30 0.33 3.26
CA GLY A 76 1.73 0.39 1.92
C GLY A 76 0.61 -0.62 1.70
N TYR A 77 -0.54 -0.15 1.20
CA TYR A 77 -1.65 -0.99 0.81
C TYR A 77 -1.70 -1.16 -0.70
N SER A 78 -1.76 -2.41 -1.19
CA SER A 78 -1.93 -2.78 -2.60
C SER A 78 -0.94 -2.06 -3.52
N LEU A 79 -1.34 -1.04 -4.29
CA LEU A 79 -0.44 -0.17 -5.07
C LEU A 79 0.63 0.45 -4.16
N GLY A 80 0.23 1.03 -3.02
CA GLY A 80 1.15 1.62 -2.05
C GLY A 80 2.17 0.63 -1.51
N GLY A 81 1.77 -0.63 -1.31
CA GLY A 81 2.70 -1.69 -0.91
C GLY A 81 3.73 -2.02 -1.99
N ARG A 82 3.31 -2.02 -3.27
CA ARG A 82 4.23 -2.20 -4.40
C ARG A 82 5.23 -1.04 -4.51
N VAL A 83 4.75 0.20 -4.38
CA VAL A 83 5.61 1.40 -4.37
C VAL A 83 6.58 1.36 -3.18
N SER A 84 6.11 1.02 -1.97
CA SER A 84 6.96 0.92 -0.77
C SER A 84 8.03 -0.18 -0.90
N LEU A 85 7.73 -1.29 -1.58
CA LEU A 85 8.72 -2.33 -1.86
C LEU A 85 9.80 -1.84 -2.83
N HIS A 86 9.43 -1.06 -3.86
CA HIS A 86 10.41 -0.39 -4.73
C HIS A 86 11.24 0.63 -3.95
N ALA A 87 10.63 1.39 -3.02
CA ALA A 87 11.33 2.34 -2.17
C ALA A 87 12.39 1.67 -1.30
N ALA A 88 12.09 0.51 -0.71
CA ALA A 88 13.06 -0.24 0.09
C ALA A 88 14.26 -0.76 -0.72
N LEU A 89 14.04 -1.08 -2.01
CA LEU A 89 15.11 -1.52 -2.91
C LEU A 89 15.94 -0.36 -3.49
N ALA A 90 15.32 0.82 -3.70
CA ALA A 90 15.99 1.98 -4.28
C ALA A 90 16.66 2.88 -3.21
N HIS A 91 16.07 2.96 -2.02
CA HIS A 91 16.45 3.87 -0.94
C HIS A 91 16.49 3.16 0.42
N PRO A 92 17.30 2.10 0.58
CA PRO A 92 17.31 1.29 1.80
C PRO A 92 17.64 2.11 3.07
N GLU A 93 18.39 3.21 2.92
CA GLU A 93 18.75 4.12 4.03
C GLU A 93 17.59 5.00 4.51
N GLN A 94 16.51 5.13 3.70
CA GLN A 94 15.32 5.93 4.05
C GLN A 94 14.18 5.06 4.59
N VAL A 95 14.27 3.74 4.42
CA VAL A 95 13.23 2.81 4.84
C VAL A 95 13.69 2.10 6.12
N ASP A 96 13.10 2.45 7.27
CA ASP A 96 13.41 1.80 8.55
C ASP A 96 12.79 0.41 8.66
N ALA A 97 11.61 0.24 8.08
CA ALA A 97 10.87 -1.02 8.01
C ALA A 97 9.72 -0.92 7.00
N LEU A 98 9.16 -2.07 6.61
CA LEU A 98 8.00 -2.17 5.71
C LEU A 98 6.81 -2.84 6.39
N VAL A 99 5.61 -2.33 6.10
CA VAL A 99 4.35 -3.02 6.31
C VAL A 99 3.66 -3.14 4.96
N LEU A 100 3.53 -4.35 4.46
CA LEU A 100 2.93 -4.67 3.15
C LEU A 100 1.53 -5.24 3.34
N ILE A 101 0.51 -4.47 3.01
CA ILE A 101 -0.90 -4.86 3.11
C ILE A 101 -1.41 -5.25 1.72
N GLY A 102 -1.76 -6.51 1.51
CA GLY A 102 -2.31 -6.98 0.25
C GLY A 102 -1.44 -6.63 -0.98
N ALA A 103 -0.11 -6.76 -0.85
CA ALA A 103 0.85 -6.39 -1.88
C ALA A 103 1.44 -7.61 -2.60
N THR A 104 2.15 -7.37 -3.70
CA THR A 104 2.85 -8.39 -4.48
C THR A 104 4.20 -7.86 -5.00
N ALA A 105 5.15 -8.76 -5.18
CA ALA A 105 6.42 -8.46 -5.87
C ALA A 105 6.30 -8.50 -7.41
N GLY A 106 5.09 -8.60 -7.96
CA GLY A 106 4.83 -8.59 -9.40
C GLY A 106 4.42 -9.94 -9.98
N LEU A 107 4.14 -9.96 -11.28
CA LEU A 107 3.76 -11.15 -12.06
C LEU A 107 5.02 -11.74 -12.70
N ASP A 108 5.27 -13.05 -12.47
CA ASP A 108 6.45 -13.74 -12.99
C ASP A 108 6.44 -13.87 -14.52
N SER A 109 5.30 -14.30 -15.06
CA SER A 109 5.14 -14.58 -16.48
C SER A 109 5.08 -13.31 -17.33
N ALA A 110 5.89 -13.22 -18.36
CA ALA A 110 5.81 -12.15 -19.34
C ALA A 110 4.46 -12.13 -20.09
N GLU A 111 3.83 -13.29 -20.24
CA GLU A 111 2.50 -13.43 -20.83
C GLU A 111 1.42 -12.83 -19.91
N ASP A 112 1.47 -13.16 -18.61
CA ASP A 112 0.53 -12.60 -17.62
C ASP A 112 0.71 -11.08 -17.50
N ARG A 113 1.96 -10.58 -17.52
CA ARG A 113 2.21 -9.14 -17.53
C ARG A 113 1.63 -8.46 -18.78
N ARG A 114 1.75 -9.08 -19.94
CA ARG A 114 1.16 -8.53 -21.17
C ARG A 114 -0.38 -8.52 -21.08
N ALA A 115 -0.99 -9.62 -20.72
CA ALA A 115 -2.45 -9.72 -20.55
C ALA A 115 -2.95 -8.71 -19.51
N ARG A 116 -2.21 -8.55 -18.41
CA ARG A 116 -2.56 -7.56 -17.40
C ARG A 116 -2.41 -6.12 -17.90
N ARG A 117 -1.36 -5.77 -18.67
CA ARG A 117 -1.25 -4.44 -19.30
C ARG A 117 -2.41 -4.14 -20.25
N GLU A 118 -2.82 -5.12 -21.04
CA GLU A 118 -3.99 -4.99 -21.92
C GLU A 118 -5.26 -4.72 -21.12
N SER A 119 -5.45 -5.42 -20.00
CA SER A 119 -6.58 -5.19 -19.10
C SER A 119 -6.51 -3.82 -18.41
N ASP A 120 -5.34 -3.40 -17.94
CA ASP A 120 -5.14 -2.09 -17.33
C ASP A 120 -5.39 -0.95 -18.34
N GLU A 121 -5.02 -1.11 -19.63
CA GLU A 121 -5.32 -0.15 -20.69
C GLU A 121 -6.82 -0.08 -21.02
N GLN A 122 -7.51 -1.22 -21.06
CA GLN A 122 -8.96 -1.24 -21.23
C GLN A 122 -9.67 -0.52 -20.08
N LEU A 123 -9.20 -0.73 -18.85
CA LEU A 123 -9.75 -0.09 -17.67
C LEU A 123 -9.48 1.42 -17.67
N ALA A 124 -8.28 1.85 -18.06
CA ALA A 124 -7.92 3.26 -18.19
C ALA A 124 -8.77 3.97 -19.26
N THR A 125 -8.93 3.35 -20.44
CA THR A 125 -9.78 3.85 -21.52
C THR A 125 -11.25 3.94 -21.09
N ARG A 126 -11.75 2.94 -20.34
CA ARG A 126 -13.10 2.96 -19.81
C ARG A 126 -13.29 4.12 -18.83
N LEU A 127 -12.36 4.28 -17.87
CA LEU A 127 -12.38 5.40 -16.91
C LEU A 127 -12.48 6.76 -17.62
N GLU A 128 -11.67 6.98 -18.65
CA GLU A 128 -11.70 8.22 -19.45
C GLU A 128 -13.04 8.40 -20.20
N ALA A 129 -13.66 7.31 -20.64
CA ALA A 129 -14.89 7.34 -21.40
C ALA A 129 -16.15 7.59 -20.54
N ILE A 130 -16.25 6.94 -19.36
CA ILE A 130 -17.45 6.99 -18.50
C ILE A 130 -17.35 8.02 -17.37
N GLY A 131 -16.15 8.57 -17.13
CA GLY A 131 -15.86 9.51 -16.06
C GLY A 131 -15.66 8.85 -14.69
N LEU A 132 -15.13 9.65 -13.76
CA LEU A 132 -14.67 9.17 -12.45
C LEU A 132 -15.79 8.55 -11.61
N GLU A 133 -16.92 9.23 -11.49
CA GLU A 133 -18.02 8.81 -10.60
C GLU A 133 -18.56 7.44 -10.98
N THR A 134 -18.95 7.28 -12.26
CA THR A 134 -19.44 5.99 -12.78
C THR A 134 -18.38 4.90 -12.65
N PHE A 135 -17.12 5.25 -12.91
CA PHE A 135 -16.03 4.30 -12.79
C PHE A 135 -15.81 3.84 -11.34
N VAL A 136 -15.84 4.75 -10.36
CA VAL A 136 -15.70 4.40 -8.94
C VAL A 136 -16.83 3.48 -8.49
N ASP A 137 -18.06 3.74 -8.91
CA ASP A 137 -19.19 2.88 -8.61
C ASP A 137 -19.00 1.47 -9.19
N GLU A 138 -18.55 1.36 -10.45
CA GLU A 138 -18.21 0.07 -11.05
C GLU A 138 -17.00 -0.60 -10.38
N TRP A 139 -15.97 0.19 -10.03
CA TRP A 139 -14.76 -0.32 -9.39
C TRP A 139 -15.06 -0.98 -8.05
N LEU A 140 -15.95 -0.41 -7.26
CA LEU A 140 -16.36 -0.91 -5.95
C LEU A 140 -17.20 -2.20 -6.04
N THR A 141 -17.74 -2.55 -7.21
CA THR A 141 -18.41 -3.86 -7.41
C THR A 141 -17.41 -5.01 -7.67
N ASN A 142 -16.12 -4.74 -7.71
CA ASN A 142 -15.13 -5.80 -7.90
C ASN A 142 -15.12 -6.73 -6.68
N PRO A 143 -15.14 -8.08 -6.87
CA PRO A 143 -15.10 -9.05 -5.79
C PRO A 143 -13.95 -8.87 -4.80
N LEU A 144 -12.88 -8.17 -5.21
CA LEU A 144 -11.78 -7.79 -4.32
C LEU A 144 -12.24 -6.92 -3.13
N PHE A 145 -13.39 -6.26 -3.25
CA PHE A 145 -13.96 -5.33 -2.27
C PHE A 145 -15.25 -5.83 -1.60
N ASP A 146 -15.59 -7.12 -1.76
CA ASP A 146 -16.82 -7.70 -1.18
C ASP A 146 -16.89 -7.54 0.35
N GLY A 147 -15.75 -7.36 1.03
CA GLY A 147 -15.67 -7.09 2.47
C GLY A 147 -15.94 -5.63 2.87
N LEU A 148 -15.99 -4.69 1.90
CA LEU A 148 -16.29 -3.30 2.17
C LEU A 148 -17.81 -3.06 2.25
N THR A 149 -18.20 -2.07 3.03
CA THR A 149 -19.58 -1.58 3.16
C THR A 149 -19.64 -0.12 2.72
N ASP A 150 -20.85 0.44 2.52
CA ASP A 150 -21.04 1.87 2.21
C ASP A 150 -20.37 2.83 3.22
N GLN A 151 -20.02 2.34 4.40
CA GLN A 151 -19.31 3.12 5.43
C GLN A 151 -17.79 2.99 5.36
N THR A 152 -17.28 1.95 4.69
CA THR A 152 -15.85 1.61 4.63
C THR A 152 -15.28 1.63 3.22
N ASP A 153 -16.11 1.72 2.17
CA ASP A 153 -15.70 1.74 0.75
C ASP A 153 -14.96 3.03 0.35
N GLN A 154 -15.13 4.09 1.16
CA GLN A 154 -14.49 5.40 0.97
C GLN A 154 -14.80 6.04 -0.40
N ARG A 155 -16.02 5.84 -0.92
CA ARG A 155 -16.45 6.38 -2.21
C ARG A 155 -16.15 7.89 -2.34
N GLU A 156 -16.46 8.69 -1.33
CA GLU A 156 -16.22 10.13 -1.33
C GLU A 156 -14.73 10.51 -1.42
N ASP A 157 -13.86 9.73 -0.79
CA ASP A 157 -12.42 9.90 -0.93
C ASP A 157 -11.96 9.60 -2.36
N ARG A 158 -12.42 8.51 -2.94
CA ARG A 158 -12.09 8.10 -4.31
C ARG A 158 -12.48 9.14 -5.35
N LEU A 159 -13.58 9.87 -5.12
CA LEU A 159 -14.06 10.96 -5.99
C LEU A 159 -13.20 12.25 -5.93
N ARG A 160 -12.20 12.32 -5.06
CA ARG A 160 -11.21 13.41 -5.04
C ARG A 160 -10.16 13.30 -6.13
N ASN A 161 -10.11 12.18 -6.82
CA ASN A 161 -9.16 11.93 -7.89
C ASN A 161 -9.55 12.61 -9.22
N SER A 162 -8.64 12.60 -10.16
CA SER A 162 -8.87 12.96 -11.56
C SER A 162 -8.94 11.70 -12.42
N ALA A 163 -9.96 11.57 -13.27
CA ALA A 163 -10.07 10.42 -14.18
C ALA A 163 -8.82 10.27 -15.06
N THR A 164 -8.32 11.38 -15.60
CA THR A 164 -7.13 11.38 -16.46
C THR A 164 -5.87 10.95 -15.68
N ALA A 165 -5.70 11.44 -14.44
CA ALA A 165 -4.53 11.10 -13.63
C ALA A 165 -4.57 9.63 -13.17
N LEU A 166 -5.74 9.11 -12.77
CA LEU A 166 -5.91 7.69 -12.45
C LEU A 166 -5.67 6.79 -13.67
N ALA A 167 -6.16 7.17 -14.85
CA ALA A 167 -5.92 6.43 -16.08
C ALA A 167 -4.43 6.39 -16.43
N ALA A 168 -3.72 7.52 -16.27
CA ALA A 168 -2.27 7.56 -16.43
C ALA A 168 -1.54 6.67 -15.41
N SER A 169 -1.99 6.65 -14.14
CA SER A 169 -1.45 5.77 -13.12
C SER A 169 -1.67 4.28 -13.43
N LEU A 170 -2.83 3.88 -13.96
CA LEU A 170 -3.07 2.51 -14.42
C LEU A 170 -2.06 2.09 -15.49
N ARG A 171 -1.82 2.96 -16.46
CA ARG A 171 -0.90 2.70 -17.58
C ARG A 171 0.55 2.58 -17.14
N SER A 172 0.98 3.36 -16.13
CA SER A 172 2.37 3.42 -15.70
C SER A 172 2.68 2.58 -14.46
N ASN A 173 1.73 2.46 -13.53
CA ASN A 173 1.90 1.76 -12.25
C ASN A 173 1.02 0.51 -12.11
N GLY A 174 0.35 0.08 -13.19
CA GLY A 174 -0.40 -1.16 -13.21
C GLY A 174 0.46 -2.37 -12.87
N THR A 175 -0.13 -3.44 -12.35
CA THR A 175 0.64 -4.67 -12.01
C THR A 175 1.28 -5.30 -13.26
N GLY A 176 0.71 -5.04 -14.45
CA GLY A 176 1.26 -5.53 -15.73
C GLY A 176 2.53 -4.81 -16.20
N THR A 177 2.78 -3.58 -15.74
CA THR A 177 4.00 -2.81 -16.04
C THR A 177 5.11 -3.07 -15.03
N GLN A 178 4.79 -3.61 -13.87
CA GLN A 178 5.76 -3.96 -12.85
C GLN A 178 6.69 -5.08 -13.33
N GLU A 179 7.99 -4.83 -13.33
CA GLU A 179 8.95 -5.92 -13.42
C GLU A 179 8.92 -6.73 -12.12
N PRO A 180 8.99 -8.07 -12.19
CA PRO A 180 8.94 -8.89 -10.99
C PRO A 180 10.18 -8.65 -10.12
N LEU A 181 9.94 -8.47 -8.81
CA LEU A 181 10.98 -8.21 -7.83
C LEU A 181 11.35 -9.47 -7.01
N TRP A 182 10.77 -10.64 -7.35
CA TRP A 182 10.95 -11.87 -6.56
C TRP A 182 12.41 -12.24 -6.34
N ASP A 183 13.26 -12.11 -7.36
CA ASP A 183 14.70 -12.43 -7.30
C ASP A 183 15.51 -11.36 -6.54
N ARG A 184 14.89 -10.20 -6.26
CA ARG A 184 15.50 -9.07 -5.55
C ARG A 184 15.05 -8.93 -4.10
N LEU A 185 14.07 -9.71 -3.66
CA LEU A 185 13.54 -9.61 -2.28
C LEU A 185 14.62 -9.89 -1.23
N GLY A 186 15.62 -10.69 -1.55
CA GLY A 186 16.79 -10.91 -0.68
C GLY A 186 17.65 -9.66 -0.42
N GLU A 187 17.47 -8.58 -1.19
CA GLU A 187 18.14 -7.28 -0.99
C GLU A 187 17.44 -6.40 0.07
N VAL A 188 16.23 -6.76 0.49
CA VAL A 188 15.45 -6.01 1.49
C VAL A 188 15.88 -6.44 2.88
N GLU A 189 16.82 -5.71 3.49
CA GLU A 189 17.44 -6.05 4.78
C GLU A 189 16.67 -5.51 6.00
N VAL A 190 15.63 -4.69 5.76
CA VAL A 190 14.81 -4.12 6.85
C VAL A 190 13.73 -5.08 7.30
N PRO A 191 13.23 -4.98 8.54
CA PRO A 191 12.09 -5.77 9.00
C PRO A 191 10.85 -5.55 8.14
N VAL A 192 10.14 -6.62 7.80
CA VAL A 192 8.92 -6.56 6.99
C VAL A 192 7.76 -7.25 7.71
N LEU A 193 6.63 -6.55 7.83
CA LEU A 193 5.36 -7.14 8.21
C LEU A 193 4.49 -7.31 6.97
N VAL A 194 4.09 -8.53 6.66
CA VAL A 194 3.15 -8.85 5.57
C VAL A 194 1.78 -9.12 6.17
N LEU A 195 0.80 -8.26 5.86
CA LEU A 195 -0.58 -8.35 6.32
C LEU A 195 -1.52 -8.72 5.16
N VAL A 196 -2.37 -9.68 5.41
CA VAL A 196 -3.39 -10.13 4.44
C VAL A 196 -4.70 -10.44 5.17
N GLY A 197 -5.82 -10.32 4.49
CA GLY A 197 -7.10 -10.73 5.04
C GLY A 197 -7.35 -12.23 4.89
N GLU A 198 -8.05 -12.82 5.85
CA GLU A 198 -8.38 -14.24 5.86
C GLU A 198 -9.16 -14.68 4.62
N GLN A 199 -10.02 -13.81 4.10
CA GLN A 199 -10.90 -14.07 2.96
C GLN A 199 -10.21 -13.78 1.61
N ASP A 200 -9.06 -13.12 1.60
CA ASP A 200 -8.29 -12.85 0.38
C ASP A 200 -7.33 -14.01 0.05
N HIS A 201 -7.90 -15.10 -0.45
CA HIS A 201 -7.12 -16.31 -0.75
C HIS A 201 -5.95 -16.07 -1.71
N ARG A 202 -6.11 -15.15 -2.68
CA ARG A 202 -5.07 -14.84 -3.64
C ARG A 202 -3.88 -14.16 -2.97
N PHE A 203 -4.13 -13.10 -2.19
CA PHE A 203 -3.06 -12.36 -1.54
C PHE A 203 -2.50 -13.09 -0.32
N ARG A 204 -3.23 -14.04 0.26
CA ARG A 204 -2.66 -14.97 1.25
C ARG A 204 -1.51 -15.79 0.66
N ALA A 205 -1.73 -16.44 -0.50
CA ALA A 205 -0.68 -17.19 -1.17
C ALA A 205 0.51 -16.31 -1.61
N LEU A 206 0.23 -15.08 -2.08
CA LEU A 206 1.29 -14.11 -2.41
C LEU A 206 2.04 -13.64 -1.16
N GLY A 207 1.36 -13.44 -0.03
CA GLY A 207 1.95 -13.06 1.24
C GLY A 207 2.86 -14.15 1.82
N GLU A 208 2.45 -15.40 1.76
CA GLU A 208 3.28 -16.55 2.13
C GLU A 208 4.56 -16.59 1.29
N ARG A 209 4.45 -16.41 -0.02
CA ARG A 209 5.60 -16.35 -0.94
C ARG A 209 6.51 -15.15 -0.66
N LEU A 210 5.95 -13.97 -0.30
CA LEU A 210 6.75 -12.80 0.09
C LEU A 210 7.61 -13.12 1.32
N VAL A 211 7.00 -13.70 2.35
CA VAL A 211 7.70 -14.04 3.60
C VAL A 211 8.79 -15.08 3.39
N GLU A 212 8.59 -16.06 2.51
CA GLU A 212 9.60 -17.05 2.16
C GLU A 212 10.82 -16.44 1.45
N ALA A 213 10.62 -15.34 0.71
CA ALA A 213 11.67 -14.71 -0.10
C ALA A 213 12.38 -13.54 0.61
N LEU A 214 11.76 -12.95 1.64
CA LEU A 214 12.31 -11.83 2.40
C LEU A 214 13.18 -12.33 3.56
N PRO A 215 14.36 -11.70 3.84
CA PRO A 215 15.27 -12.15 4.90
C PRO A 215 14.71 -12.03 6.33
N ASP A 216 13.97 -10.95 6.61
CA ASP A 216 13.40 -10.66 7.95
C ASP A 216 11.93 -10.28 7.79
N ALA A 217 11.05 -11.27 7.72
CA ALA A 217 9.62 -11.05 7.49
C ALA A 217 8.74 -11.78 8.49
N THR A 218 7.70 -11.07 8.93
CA THR A 218 6.60 -11.60 9.76
C THR A 218 5.33 -11.65 8.92
N TYR A 219 4.64 -12.79 8.94
CA TYR A 219 3.35 -12.97 8.28
C TYR A 219 2.20 -12.91 9.26
N LYS A 220 1.16 -12.13 8.97
CA LYS A 220 -0.03 -12.08 9.80
C LYS A 220 -1.30 -12.03 8.94
N VAL A 221 -2.26 -12.89 9.26
CA VAL A 221 -3.59 -12.93 8.67
C VAL A 221 -4.55 -12.19 9.58
N ILE A 222 -5.32 -11.25 9.04
CA ILE A 222 -6.39 -10.53 9.74
C ILE A 222 -7.70 -11.28 9.53
N SER A 223 -8.28 -11.76 10.61
CA SER A 223 -9.54 -12.52 10.57
C SER A 223 -10.71 -11.65 10.11
N GLU A 224 -11.69 -12.28 9.46
CA GLU A 224 -12.91 -11.63 8.99
C GLU A 224 -12.65 -10.42 8.06
N ALA A 225 -11.53 -10.43 7.32
CA ALA A 225 -11.17 -9.37 6.39
C ALA A 225 -10.84 -9.95 5.01
N GLY A 226 -11.17 -9.18 3.97
CA GLY A 226 -10.78 -9.36 2.59
C GLY A 226 -9.49 -8.61 2.27
N HIS A 227 -9.44 -7.97 1.09
CA HIS A 227 -8.24 -7.30 0.58
C HIS A 227 -7.85 -6.04 1.34
N SER A 228 -8.84 -5.28 1.82
CA SER A 228 -8.65 -3.95 2.41
C SER A 228 -8.65 -4.00 3.94
N VAL A 229 -7.76 -4.82 4.55
CA VAL A 229 -7.77 -5.10 5.99
C VAL A 229 -7.79 -3.85 6.87
N HIS A 230 -7.12 -2.77 6.47
CA HIS A 230 -7.05 -1.50 7.18
C HIS A 230 -8.39 -0.73 7.16
N LEU A 231 -9.30 -1.06 6.25
CA LEU A 231 -10.66 -0.51 6.16
C LEU A 231 -11.71 -1.46 6.75
N GLU A 232 -11.53 -2.75 6.55
CA GLU A 232 -12.47 -3.78 6.99
C GLU A 232 -12.31 -4.09 8.48
N GLN A 233 -11.07 -4.19 8.97
CA GLN A 233 -10.71 -4.47 10.35
C GLN A 233 -9.64 -3.50 10.87
N PRO A 234 -9.92 -2.17 10.92
CA PRO A 234 -8.90 -1.14 11.17
C PRO A 234 -8.22 -1.29 12.54
N THR A 235 -8.98 -1.64 13.57
CA THR A 235 -8.44 -1.82 14.93
C THR A 235 -7.49 -3.01 14.99
N TYR A 236 -7.91 -4.18 14.50
CA TYR A 236 -7.05 -5.37 14.48
C TYR A 236 -5.80 -5.19 13.61
N THR A 237 -5.92 -4.40 12.54
CA THR A 237 -4.79 -4.07 11.68
C THR A 237 -3.79 -3.14 12.40
N ALA A 238 -4.28 -2.13 13.12
CA ALA A 238 -3.44 -1.23 13.91
C ALA A 238 -2.77 -1.97 15.07
N ASP A 239 -3.50 -2.84 15.77
CA ASP A 239 -2.95 -3.71 16.84
C ASP A 239 -1.85 -4.61 16.29
N ALA A 240 -2.06 -5.23 15.12
CA ALA A 240 -1.07 -6.11 14.50
C ALA A 240 0.22 -5.39 14.15
N ILE A 241 0.13 -4.15 13.64
CA ILE A 241 1.29 -3.31 13.33
C ILE A 241 2.00 -2.91 14.63
N ALA A 242 1.25 -2.49 15.65
CA ALA A 242 1.81 -2.06 16.92
C ALA A 242 2.53 -3.19 17.66
N ASP A 243 1.94 -4.39 17.69
CA ASP A 243 2.56 -5.57 18.31
C ASP A 243 3.85 -5.95 17.60
N TRP A 244 3.84 -6.00 16.26
CA TRP A 244 5.03 -6.27 15.48
C TRP A 244 6.11 -5.19 15.68
N TYR A 245 5.72 -3.91 15.67
CA TYR A 245 6.63 -2.79 15.89
C TYR A 245 7.32 -2.89 17.26
N ARG A 246 6.56 -3.18 18.34
CA ARG A 246 7.12 -3.36 19.69
C ARG A 246 8.06 -4.56 19.81
N LEU A 247 7.82 -5.62 19.03
CA LEU A 247 8.63 -6.83 19.01
C LEU A 247 9.86 -6.75 18.09
N SER A 248 10.04 -5.64 17.36
CA SER A 248 11.18 -5.42 16.46
C SER A 248 12.26 -4.58 17.15
N PRO A 249 13.28 -5.18 17.79
CA PRO A 249 14.27 -4.46 18.62
C PRO A 249 15.02 -3.38 17.84
N GLN A 250 15.29 -3.62 16.56
CA GLN A 250 15.99 -2.69 15.68
C GLN A 250 15.20 -1.39 15.44
N LEU A 251 13.87 -1.41 15.61
CA LEU A 251 13.01 -0.23 15.47
C LEU A 251 12.90 0.56 16.79
N GLN A 252 13.20 -0.09 17.92
CA GLN A 252 13.18 0.54 19.25
C GLN A 252 14.52 1.20 19.62
N ALA A 253 15.59 0.90 18.89
CA ALA A 253 16.94 1.37 19.19
C ALA A 253 17.34 2.65 18.42
N ARG A 254 16.45 3.20 17.61
CA ARG A 254 16.62 4.40 16.79
C ARG A 254 15.86 5.57 17.40
#